data_6221382885a81eb06a37d904fbc1f60d
#
_entry.id   6221382885a81eb06a37d904fbc1f60d
#
_cell.length_a   1.000
_cell.length_b   1.000
_cell.length_c   1.000
_cell.angle_alpha   90.00
_cell.angle_beta   90.00
_cell.angle_gamma   90.00
#
_symmetry.space_group_name_H-M   'P 1'
#
loop_
_entity.id
_entity.type
_entity.pdbx_description
1 polymer ?
#
loop_
_entity_poly.entity_id
_entity_poly.type
_entity_poly.pdbx_seq_one_letter_code
_entity_poly.pdbx_strand_id
1 'polypeptide(L)'
;MGATSGIGLEVARLLAANGYEVGIAGRREERLVQMAQATPGIVAHRQIDVTKEDAPTELHKLIEELGGMDLYFHSSGIGWENVALDADKELKTVETNGMGFVRMVSAAYNWFAEQRADEAKLRAEEAEQRAERDEQRGEEAELRGEEAEQRGEEAEQRASGKERKARIACITSIARTRGLGAAPAYSATKRMQAHYLECLSQQARMRHLNIGITDIRPGFVATDLIAGSHFPLQLKAEDVARTIVRAIERGREVVTIDWRYRLLVAAWQLIPRWLWVRLTAIK
;
A
#
# COMPACT_ATOMS: atom_id res chain seq x y z
N MET A 1 6.03 3.21 5.21
CA MET A 1 7.25 2.38 5.29
C MET A 1 8.22 2.77 4.17
N GLY A 2 9.52 3.02 4.49
CA GLY A 2 10.53 3.50 3.52
C GLY A 2 10.49 5.02 3.30
N ALA A 3 10.16 5.80 4.33
CA ALA A 3 9.92 7.24 4.23
C ALA A 3 11.19 8.12 4.29
N THR A 4 12.39 7.55 4.45
CA THR A 4 13.61 8.32 4.71
C THR A 4 14.25 8.95 3.46
N SER A 5 13.76 8.67 2.25
CA SER A 5 14.22 9.26 0.98
C SER A 5 13.29 8.96 -0.19
N GLY A 6 13.53 9.62 -1.32
CA GLY A 6 12.90 9.34 -2.60
C GLY A 6 11.37 9.43 -2.57
N ILE A 7 10.71 8.51 -3.26
CA ILE A 7 9.24 8.51 -3.40
C ILE A 7 8.54 8.41 -2.04
N GLY A 8 9.05 7.58 -1.12
CA GLY A 8 8.42 7.40 0.20
C GLY A 8 8.40 8.66 1.05
N LEU A 9 9.47 9.45 0.99
CA LEU A 9 9.58 10.76 1.62
C LEU A 9 8.55 11.74 1.07
N GLU A 10 8.47 11.85 -0.25
CA GLU A 10 7.58 12.82 -0.91
C GLU A 10 6.10 12.44 -0.75
N VAL A 11 5.77 11.14 -0.75
CA VAL A 11 4.41 10.67 -0.47
C VAL A 11 4.02 10.98 0.98
N ALA A 12 4.90 10.74 1.96
CA ALA A 12 4.63 11.04 3.36
C ALA A 12 4.37 12.54 3.58
N ARG A 13 5.21 13.42 3.00
CA ARG A 13 5.02 14.87 3.05
C ARG A 13 3.69 15.32 2.44
N LEU A 14 3.35 14.77 1.27
CA LEU A 14 2.13 15.14 0.57
C LEU A 14 0.87 14.65 1.30
N LEU A 15 0.89 13.45 1.89
CA LEU A 15 -0.21 12.97 2.72
C LEU A 15 -0.40 13.86 3.95
N ALA A 16 0.68 14.22 4.65
CA ALA A 16 0.63 15.14 5.78
C ALA A 16 0.06 16.52 5.38
N ALA A 17 0.50 17.06 4.24
CA ALA A 17 -0.02 18.31 3.69
C ALA A 17 -1.51 18.24 3.29
N ASN A 18 -2.01 17.04 2.95
CA ASN A 18 -3.43 16.81 2.65
C ASN A 18 -4.27 16.52 3.92
N GLY A 19 -3.72 16.70 5.11
CA GLY A 19 -4.44 16.56 6.38
C GLY A 19 -4.52 15.13 6.94
N TYR A 20 -3.69 14.22 6.44
CA TYR A 20 -3.54 12.90 7.06
C TYR A 20 -2.62 12.99 8.28
N GLU A 21 -2.94 12.25 9.33
CA GLU A 21 -1.99 11.92 10.40
C GLU A 21 -1.09 10.79 9.92
N VAL A 22 0.21 11.09 9.83
CA VAL A 22 1.16 10.20 9.16
C VAL A 22 2.18 9.62 10.15
N GLY A 23 2.21 8.30 10.26
CA GLY A 23 3.32 7.58 10.87
C GLY A 23 4.36 7.20 9.82
N ILE A 24 5.62 7.48 10.10
CA ILE A 24 6.72 7.18 9.18
C ILE A 24 7.67 6.13 9.74
N ALA A 25 8.16 5.26 8.86
CA ALA A 25 9.12 4.24 9.25
C ALA A 25 10.21 4.01 8.19
N GLY A 26 11.37 3.58 8.66
CA GLY A 26 12.54 3.29 7.84
C GLY A 26 13.75 2.95 8.69
N ARG A 27 14.89 2.65 8.07
CA ARG A 27 16.11 2.21 8.77
C ARG A 27 16.93 3.34 9.38
N ARG A 28 16.81 4.57 8.87
CA ARG A 28 17.62 5.74 9.24
C ARG A 28 16.89 6.60 10.25
N GLU A 29 17.07 6.30 11.53
CA GLU A 29 16.36 6.93 12.64
C GLU A 29 16.51 8.45 12.64
N GLU A 30 17.73 8.96 12.53
CA GLU A 30 18.01 10.41 12.52
C GLU A 30 17.21 11.14 11.44
N ARG A 31 17.06 10.53 10.24
CA ARG A 31 16.26 11.12 9.17
C ARG A 31 14.76 11.10 9.47
N LEU A 32 14.28 10.06 10.17
CA LEU A 32 12.87 10.00 10.60
C LEU A 32 12.56 11.09 11.61
N VAL A 33 13.43 11.27 12.60
CA VAL A 33 13.31 12.35 13.61
C VAL A 33 13.29 13.72 12.92
N GLN A 34 14.25 14.00 12.03
CA GLN A 34 14.30 15.26 11.28
C GLN A 34 13.03 15.51 10.46
N MET A 35 12.50 14.46 9.81
CA MET A 35 11.26 14.57 9.06
C MET A 35 10.06 14.87 9.94
N ALA A 36 9.92 14.17 11.06
CA ALA A 36 8.81 14.38 11.98
C ALA A 36 8.83 15.82 12.53
N GLN A 37 10.02 16.34 12.87
CA GLN A 37 10.16 17.72 13.34
C GLN A 37 9.88 18.77 12.26
N ALA A 38 10.24 18.48 10.99
CA ALA A 38 10.16 19.44 9.89
C ALA A 38 8.81 19.42 9.15
N THR A 39 7.94 18.43 9.36
CA THR A 39 6.73 18.24 8.58
C THR A 39 5.52 18.13 9.50
N PRO A 40 4.73 19.20 9.67
CA PRO A 40 3.45 19.12 10.38
C PRO A 40 2.56 18.03 9.78
N GLY A 41 1.87 17.25 10.64
CA GLY A 41 1.06 16.11 10.22
C GLY A 41 1.81 14.77 10.19
N ILE A 42 3.14 14.75 10.32
CA ILE A 42 3.89 13.54 10.70
C ILE A 42 3.89 13.48 12.23
N VAL A 43 3.04 12.61 12.78
CA VAL A 43 2.75 12.57 14.22
C VAL A 43 3.48 11.45 14.95
N ALA A 44 3.98 10.44 14.24
CA ALA A 44 4.75 9.34 14.83
C ALA A 44 5.85 8.87 13.87
N HIS A 45 6.92 8.33 14.43
CA HIS A 45 7.99 7.73 13.65
C HIS A 45 8.60 6.53 14.38
N ARG A 46 9.10 5.54 13.61
CA ARG A 46 9.73 4.35 14.19
C ARG A 46 10.82 3.80 13.28
N GLN A 47 11.95 3.42 13.89
CA GLN A 47 13.00 2.73 13.16
C GLN A 47 12.56 1.29 12.87
N ILE A 48 12.42 0.95 11.59
CA ILE A 48 12.05 -0.40 11.16
C ILE A 48 12.95 -0.83 10.01
N ASP A 49 13.63 -1.96 10.18
CA ASP A 49 14.32 -2.67 9.11
C ASP A 49 13.46 -3.87 8.68
N VAL A 50 12.93 -3.83 7.46
CA VAL A 50 12.03 -4.87 6.92
C VAL A 50 12.67 -6.26 6.84
N THR A 51 14.01 -6.36 6.90
CA THR A 51 14.73 -7.63 6.89
C THR A 51 14.74 -8.33 8.25
N LYS A 52 14.44 -7.61 9.33
CA LYS A 52 14.44 -8.13 10.70
C LYS A 52 13.13 -8.84 11.02
N GLU A 53 13.22 -9.87 11.88
CA GLU A 53 12.05 -10.67 12.29
C GLU A 53 11.06 -9.89 13.14
N ASP A 54 11.52 -8.92 13.91
CA ASP A 54 10.70 -8.05 14.77
C ASP A 54 9.99 -6.90 14.02
N ALA A 55 10.29 -6.71 12.73
CA ALA A 55 9.72 -5.63 11.93
C ALA A 55 8.17 -5.56 11.96
N PRO A 56 7.40 -6.67 11.95
CA PRO A 56 5.95 -6.64 12.14
C PRO A 56 5.53 -6.10 13.51
N THR A 57 6.22 -6.50 14.56
CA THR A 57 5.95 -6.01 15.93
C THR A 57 6.19 -4.50 16.03
N GLU A 58 7.27 -4.00 15.42
CA GLU A 58 7.54 -2.57 15.39
C GLU A 58 6.52 -1.80 14.52
N LEU A 59 5.96 -2.43 13.47
CA LEU A 59 4.85 -1.84 12.72
C LEU A 59 3.59 -1.75 13.59
N HIS A 60 3.23 -2.78 14.34
CA HIS A 60 2.07 -2.77 15.22
C HIS A 60 2.18 -1.67 16.28
N LYS A 61 3.35 -1.51 16.92
CA LYS A 61 3.59 -0.41 17.86
C LYS A 61 3.40 0.97 17.22
N LEU A 62 3.85 1.16 15.98
CA LEU A 62 3.63 2.41 15.26
C LEU A 62 2.15 2.65 14.97
N ILE A 63 1.39 1.61 14.65
CA ILE A 63 -0.05 1.69 14.43
C ILE A 63 -0.79 2.04 15.73
N GLU A 64 -0.39 1.43 16.85
CA GLU A 64 -0.93 1.74 18.18
C GLU A 64 -0.67 3.21 18.57
N GLU A 65 0.54 3.72 18.33
CA GLU A 65 0.90 5.13 18.55
C GLU A 65 0.05 6.11 17.71
N LEU A 66 -0.40 5.67 16.52
CA LEU A 66 -1.29 6.43 15.65
C LEU A 66 -2.78 6.32 16.04
N GLY A 67 -3.14 5.43 16.97
CA GLY A 67 -4.52 5.12 17.27
C GLY A 67 -5.26 4.33 16.18
N GLY A 68 -4.51 3.74 15.23
CA GLY A 68 -5.05 2.95 14.14
C GLY A 68 -4.40 3.25 12.79
N MET A 69 -4.93 2.64 11.72
CA MET A 69 -4.39 2.81 10.37
C MET A 69 -5.49 2.66 9.32
N ASP A 70 -5.63 3.62 8.40
CA ASP A 70 -6.50 3.53 7.21
C ASP A 70 -5.72 3.20 5.93
N LEU A 71 -4.42 3.58 5.90
CA LEU A 71 -3.54 3.42 4.75
C LEU A 71 -2.18 2.87 5.17
N TYR A 72 -1.82 1.72 4.63
CA TYR A 72 -0.44 1.24 4.63
C TYR A 72 0.23 1.53 3.29
N PHE A 73 1.29 2.35 3.30
CA PHE A 73 2.08 2.65 2.11
C PHE A 73 3.48 2.02 2.21
N HIS A 74 3.79 1.08 1.28
CA HIS A 74 5.08 0.39 1.23
C HIS A 74 5.95 0.89 0.08
N SER A 75 7.05 1.54 0.42
CA SER A 75 8.05 2.04 -0.53
C SER A 75 9.47 1.53 -0.24
N SER A 76 9.63 0.68 0.77
CA SER A 76 10.93 0.05 1.07
C SER A 76 11.34 -0.87 -0.08
N GLY A 77 12.57 -0.72 -0.53
CA GLY A 77 13.14 -1.57 -1.56
C GLY A 77 14.54 -1.09 -1.94
N ILE A 78 15.32 -2.01 -2.47
CA ILE A 78 16.67 -1.79 -2.97
C ILE A 78 16.81 -2.40 -4.36
N GLY A 79 17.85 -2.00 -5.09
CA GLY A 79 18.19 -2.58 -6.38
C GLY A 79 19.52 -2.04 -6.85
N TRP A 80 20.20 -2.86 -7.62
CA TRP A 80 21.48 -2.54 -8.27
C TRP A 80 21.50 -3.03 -9.71
N GLU A 81 22.25 -2.35 -10.55
CA GLU A 81 22.79 -2.99 -11.73
C GLU A 81 23.81 -4.05 -11.29
N ASN A 82 23.65 -5.29 -11.77
CA ASN A 82 24.45 -6.43 -11.33
C ASN A 82 24.77 -7.39 -12.50
N VAL A 83 25.37 -6.85 -13.53
CA VAL A 83 25.76 -7.62 -14.74
C VAL A 83 26.78 -8.71 -14.40
N ALA A 84 27.62 -8.47 -13.39
CA ALA A 84 28.61 -9.46 -12.92
C ALA A 84 28.00 -10.58 -12.05
N LEU A 85 26.70 -10.49 -11.74
CA LEU A 85 25.96 -11.42 -10.89
C LEU A 85 26.59 -11.62 -9.50
N ASP A 86 27.00 -10.51 -8.86
CA ASP A 86 27.46 -10.48 -7.48
C ASP A 86 26.36 -11.04 -6.58
N ALA A 87 26.66 -12.17 -5.91
CA ALA A 87 25.70 -12.90 -5.09
C ALA A 87 25.19 -12.10 -3.89
N ASP A 88 26.04 -11.27 -3.26
CA ASP A 88 25.62 -10.47 -2.12
C ASP A 88 24.57 -9.44 -2.50
N LYS A 89 24.69 -8.81 -3.68
CA LYS A 89 23.69 -7.87 -4.19
C LYS A 89 22.37 -8.58 -4.50
N GLU A 90 22.44 -9.76 -5.12
CA GLU A 90 21.25 -10.57 -5.43
C GLU A 90 20.53 -10.97 -4.14
N LEU A 91 21.26 -11.57 -3.17
CA LEU A 91 20.68 -12.02 -1.91
C LEU A 91 20.09 -10.88 -1.09
N LYS A 92 20.80 -9.75 -0.93
CA LYS A 92 20.27 -8.57 -0.25
C LYS A 92 19.01 -8.01 -0.92
N THR A 93 18.97 -8.06 -2.26
CA THR A 93 17.77 -7.64 -3.01
C THR A 93 16.59 -8.56 -2.73
N VAL A 94 16.80 -9.88 -2.73
CA VAL A 94 15.75 -10.86 -2.43
C VAL A 94 15.29 -10.75 -0.98
N GLU A 95 16.21 -10.60 -0.04
CA GLU A 95 15.91 -10.44 1.37
C GLU A 95 15.02 -9.20 1.62
N THR A 96 15.41 -8.04 1.08
CA THR A 96 14.67 -6.79 1.29
C THR A 96 13.37 -6.76 0.49
N ASN A 97 13.44 -6.99 -0.83
CA ASN A 97 12.29 -6.82 -1.74
C ASN A 97 11.40 -8.06 -1.77
N GLY A 98 11.88 -9.22 -1.38
CA GLY A 98 11.14 -10.47 -1.29
C GLY A 98 10.63 -10.70 0.13
N MET A 99 11.47 -11.23 1.00
CA MET A 99 11.08 -11.60 2.36
C MET A 99 10.60 -10.40 3.18
N GLY A 100 11.35 -9.30 3.19
CA GLY A 100 10.97 -8.07 3.89
C GLY A 100 9.65 -7.49 3.40
N PHE A 101 9.42 -7.52 2.09
CA PHE A 101 8.15 -7.09 1.52
C PHE A 101 6.98 -7.95 1.99
N VAL A 102 7.08 -9.29 1.88
CA VAL A 102 6.02 -10.21 2.33
C VAL A 102 5.76 -10.03 3.82
N ARG A 103 6.82 -10.01 4.64
CA ARG A 103 6.72 -9.81 6.10
C ARG A 103 5.88 -8.58 6.47
N MET A 104 6.18 -7.44 5.84
CA MET A 104 5.54 -6.18 6.18
C MET A 104 4.14 -6.03 5.60
N VAL A 105 3.94 -6.48 4.35
CA VAL A 105 2.64 -6.37 3.68
C VAL A 105 1.64 -7.35 4.28
N SER A 106 2.07 -8.58 4.64
CA SER A 106 1.19 -9.53 5.32
C SER A 106 0.83 -9.05 6.73
N ALA A 107 1.75 -8.44 7.48
CA ALA A 107 1.45 -7.86 8.78
C ALA A 107 0.38 -6.75 8.68
N ALA A 108 0.53 -5.83 7.73
CA ALA A 108 -0.46 -4.79 7.50
C ALA A 108 -1.81 -5.36 7.03
N TYR A 109 -1.79 -6.37 6.16
CA TYR A 109 -3.00 -7.02 5.68
C TYR A 109 -3.76 -7.73 6.82
N ASN A 110 -3.04 -8.47 7.66
CA ASN A 110 -3.65 -9.18 8.80
C ASN A 110 -4.22 -8.20 9.81
N TRP A 111 -3.50 -7.12 10.12
CA TRP A 111 -4.01 -6.06 10.98
C TRP A 111 -5.35 -5.51 10.47
N PHE A 112 -5.45 -5.17 9.18
CA PHE A 112 -6.71 -4.72 8.59
C PHE A 112 -7.79 -5.80 8.61
N ALA A 113 -7.42 -7.07 8.39
CA ALA A 113 -8.37 -8.17 8.40
C ALA A 113 -8.96 -8.41 9.80
N GLU A 114 -8.16 -8.29 10.84
CA GLU A 114 -8.58 -8.38 12.25
C GLU A 114 -9.52 -7.24 12.61
N GLN A 115 -9.14 -5.98 12.30
CA GLN A 115 -9.98 -4.81 12.56
C GLN A 115 -11.35 -4.93 11.86
N ARG A 116 -11.39 -5.42 10.62
CA ARG A 116 -12.65 -5.61 9.88
C ARG A 116 -13.50 -6.74 10.43
N ALA A 117 -12.90 -7.79 10.97
CA ALA A 117 -13.62 -8.87 11.64
C ALA A 117 -14.27 -8.37 12.94
N ASP A 118 -13.54 -7.59 13.74
CA ASP A 118 -14.04 -7.02 14.98
C ASP A 118 -15.17 -6.01 14.74
N GLU A 119 -15.02 -5.13 13.73
CA GLU A 119 -16.08 -4.21 13.30
C GLU A 119 -17.34 -4.94 12.82
N ALA A 120 -17.18 -6.03 12.06
CA ALA A 120 -18.30 -6.81 11.58
C ALA A 120 -19.05 -7.51 12.74
N LYS A 121 -18.29 -8.01 13.72
CA LYS A 121 -18.87 -8.63 14.93
C LYS A 121 -19.64 -7.61 15.75
N LEU A 122 -19.06 -6.43 16.00
CA LEU A 122 -19.72 -5.36 16.74
C LEU A 122 -21.04 -4.91 16.06
N ARG A 123 -21.02 -4.78 14.73
CA ARG A 123 -22.24 -4.44 13.98
C ARG A 123 -23.31 -5.52 14.04
N ALA A 124 -22.91 -6.79 14.05
CA ALA A 124 -23.86 -7.88 14.21
C ALA A 124 -24.52 -7.83 15.60
N GLU A 125 -23.74 -7.60 16.66
CA GLU A 125 -24.24 -7.43 18.01
C GLU A 125 -25.16 -6.20 18.15
N GLU A 126 -24.81 -5.07 17.53
CA GLU A 126 -25.65 -3.87 17.51
C GLU A 126 -26.97 -4.09 16.72
N ALA A 127 -26.91 -4.86 15.62
CA ALA A 127 -28.09 -5.17 14.83
C ALA A 127 -29.05 -6.09 15.59
N GLU A 128 -28.50 -7.10 16.30
CA GLU A 128 -29.28 -7.99 17.16
C GLU A 128 -29.97 -7.21 18.29
N GLN A 129 -29.24 -6.34 18.99
CA GLN A 129 -29.80 -5.47 20.03
C GLN A 129 -30.85 -4.47 19.51
N ARG A 130 -30.75 -4.05 18.23
CA ARG A 130 -31.78 -3.24 17.61
C ARG A 130 -33.02 -4.05 17.33
N ALA A 131 -32.86 -5.24 16.75
CA ALA A 131 -34.00 -6.13 16.47
C ALA A 131 -34.78 -6.46 17.75
N GLU A 132 -34.07 -6.79 18.85
CA GLU A 132 -34.72 -7.02 20.15
C GLU A 132 -35.48 -5.78 20.67
N ARG A 133 -34.91 -4.59 20.53
CA ARG A 133 -35.57 -3.33 20.93
C ARG A 133 -36.79 -3.01 20.06
N ASP A 134 -36.69 -3.28 18.76
CA ASP A 134 -37.80 -3.05 17.81
C ASP A 134 -38.92 -4.06 18.03
N GLU A 135 -38.61 -5.32 18.40
CA GLU A 135 -39.58 -6.33 18.80
C GLU A 135 -40.32 -5.91 20.08
N GLN A 136 -39.60 -5.48 21.12
CA GLN A 136 -40.18 -4.95 22.37
C GLN A 136 -41.03 -3.68 22.12
N ARG A 137 -40.58 -2.81 21.22
CA ARG A 137 -41.36 -1.63 20.80
C ARG A 137 -42.59 -2.00 19.97
N GLY A 138 -42.50 -3.04 19.14
CA GLY A 138 -43.64 -3.60 18.38
C GLY A 138 -44.70 -4.12 19.32
N GLU A 139 -44.33 -4.87 20.35
CA GLU A 139 -45.27 -5.32 21.39
C GLU A 139 -45.90 -4.18 22.19
N GLU A 140 -45.13 -3.10 22.50
CA GLU A 140 -45.67 -1.89 23.13
C GLU A 140 -46.52 -1.03 22.17
N ALA A 141 -46.26 -1.07 20.85
CA ALA A 141 -46.99 -0.30 19.82
C ALA A 141 -48.31 -0.99 19.43
N GLU A 142 -48.35 -2.32 19.40
CA GLU A 142 -49.63 -3.06 19.28
C GLU A 142 -50.60 -2.71 20.42
N LEU A 143 -50.03 -2.40 21.59
CA LEU A 143 -50.84 -1.90 22.71
C LEU A 143 -51.27 -0.44 22.61
N ARG A 144 -50.69 0.39 21.72
CA ARG A 144 -50.93 1.83 21.62
C ARG A 144 -51.42 2.34 20.28
N GLY A 145 -51.61 1.49 19.29
CA GLY A 145 -52.20 1.83 17.97
C GLY A 145 -51.77 3.18 17.36
N GLU A 146 -51.19 3.11 16.19
CA GLU A 146 -50.98 4.22 15.24
C GLU A 146 -49.81 5.19 15.51
N GLU A 147 -48.88 5.19 14.56
CA GLU A 147 -47.89 6.21 14.14
C GLU A 147 -46.42 5.73 13.87
N ALA A 148 -46.21 4.48 13.48
CA ALA A 148 -44.84 3.91 13.36
C ALA A 148 -44.27 3.78 11.90
N GLU A 149 -45.07 4.01 10.87
CA GLU A 149 -44.65 3.73 9.46
C GLU A 149 -43.69 4.77 8.86
N GLN A 150 -43.69 6.02 9.32
CA GLN A 150 -42.89 7.10 8.70
C GLN A 150 -41.45 7.28 9.22
N ARG A 151 -41.06 6.64 10.32
CA ARG A 151 -39.70 6.80 10.90
C ARG A 151 -38.70 5.73 10.50
N GLY A 152 -39.13 4.64 9.89
CA GLY A 152 -38.25 3.53 9.46
C GLY A 152 -37.35 3.90 8.27
N GLU A 153 -37.87 4.63 7.29
CA GLU A 153 -37.12 4.97 6.05
C GLU A 153 -35.96 5.99 6.27
N GLU A 154 -36.09 6.90 7.25
CA GLU A 154 -35.03 7.89 7.54
C GLU A 154 -33.84 7.29 8.31
N ALA A 155 -34.03 6.19 9.03
CA ALA A 155 -32.96 5.53 9.80
C ALA A 155 -32.05 4.68 8.90
N GLU A 156 -32.59 4.05 7.85
CA GLU A 156 -31.81 3.27 6.88
C GLU A 156 -30.84 4.14 6.05
N GLN A 157 -31.24 5.38 5.73
CA GLN A 157 -30.38 6.30 4.99
C GLN A 157 -29.20 6.87 5.81
N ARG A 158 -29.32 6.90 7.14
CA ARG A 158 -28.21 7.35 8.03
C ARG A 158 -27.22 6.25 8.36
N ALA A 159 -27.60 4.98 8.28
CA ALA A 159 -26.72 3.83 8.53
C ALA A 159 -25.74 3.52 7.39
N SER A 160 -25.90 4.12 6.20
CA SER A 160 -24.96 4.00 5.09
C SER A 160 -23.77 4.97 5.22
N GLY A 161 -23.22 5.14 6.41
CA GLY A 161 -21.93 5.78 6.60
C GLY A 161 -20.93 5.08 5.69
N LYS A 162 -20.46 5.79 4.64
CA LYS A 162 -19.53 5.27 3.65
C LYS A 162 -18.30 4.73 4.35
N GLU A 163 -18.30 3.41 4.58
CA GLU A 163 -17.23 2.71 5.27
C GLU A 163 -15.90 3.05 4.59
N ARG A 164 -14.98 3.69 5.33
CA ARG A 164 -13.65 4.00 4.82
C ARG A 164 -12.96 2.68 4.49
N LYS A 165 -12.70 2.48 3.20
CA LYS A 165 -12.03 1.29 2.72
C LYS A 165 -10.57 1.31 3.18
N ALA A 166 -10.15 0.34 4.01
CA ALA A 166 -8.75 0.12 4.34
C ALA A 166 -7.92 -0.04 3.07
N ARG A 167 -6.70 0.48 3.04
CA ARG A 167 -5.91 0.47 1.82
C ARG A 167 -4.45 0.09 2.05
N ILE A 168 -3.97 -0.82 1.19
CA ILE A 168 -2.55 -1.18 1.08
C ILE A 168 -2.06 -0.70 -0.28
N ALA A 169 -1.09 0.20 -0.31
CA ALA A 169 -0.48 0.72 -1.52
C ALA A 169 1.03 0.44 -1.53
N CYS A 170 1.51 -0.23 -2.58
CA CYS A 170 2.90 -0.68 -2.64
C CYS A 170 3.59 -0.24 -3.93
N ILE A 171 4.83 0.22 -3.80
CA ILE A 171 5.68 0.53 -4.95
C ILE A 171 6.33 -0.76 -5.48
N THR A 172 5.88 -1.19 -6.66
CA THR A 172 6.57 -2.19 -7.45
C THR A 172 7.50 -1.52 -8.49
N SER A 173 7.37 -1.77 -9.77
CA SER A 173 8.12 -1.12 -10.85
C SER A 173 7.61 -1.57 -12.22
N ILE A 174 7.88 -0.81 -13.27
CA ILE A 174 7.77 -1.31 -14.66
C ILE A 174 8.74 -2.48 -14.92
N ALA A 175 9.85 -2.58 -14.17
CA ALA A 175 10.83 -3.68 -14.25
C ALA A 175 10.20 -5.07 -13.99
N ARG A 176 9.00 -5.13 -13.38
CA ARG A 176 8.23 -6.37 -13.20
C ARG A 176 7.74 -7.02 -14.51
N THR A 177 7.69 -6.23 -15.57
CA THR A 177 7.07 -6.66 -16.84
C THR A 177 7.87 -7.74 -17.56
N ARG A 178 9.18 -7.62 -17.54
CA ARG A 178 10.12 -8.55 -18.16
C ARG A 178 11.36 -8.73 -17.28
N GLY A 179 12.05 -9.85 -17.41
CA GLY A 179 13.35 -10.06 -16.80
C GLY A 179 14.38 -9.10 -17.41
N LEU A 180 15.07 -8.34 -16.56
CA LEU A 180 16.12 -7.40 -16.95
C LEU A 180 17.48 -8.03 -16.62
N GLY A 181 18.29 -8.31 -17.63
CA GLY A 181 19.61 -8.95 -17.48
C GLY A 181 20.60 -8.09 -16.68
N ALA A 182 20.43 -6.76 -16.71
CA ALA A 182 21.26 -5.84 -15.93
C ALA A 182 20.91 -5.84 -14.42
N ALA A 183 19.71 -6.30 -14.02
CA ALA A 183 19.27 -6.28 -12.62
C ALA A 183 18.35 -7.50 -12.32
N PRO A 184 18.90 -8.74 -12.30
CA PRO A 184 18.11 -9.96 -12.24
C PRO A 184 17.24 -10.05 -10.99
N ALA A 185 17.81 -9.98 -9.79
CA ALA A 185 17.05 -10.05 -8.53
C ALA A 185 16.05 -8.91 -8.40
N TYR A 186 16.40 -7.69 -8.85
CA TYR A 186 15.47 -6.56 -8.81
C TYR A 186 14.23 -6.81 -9.65
N SER A 187 14.40 -7.15 -10.94
CA SER A 187 13.25 -7.39 -11.82
C SER A 187 12.42 -8.59 -11.37
N ALA A 188 13.07 -9.65 -10.90
CA ALA A 188 12.40 -10.84 -10.38
C ALA A 188 11.59 -10.53 -9.12
N THR A 189 12.18 -9.82 -8.15
CA THR A 189 11.47 -9.44 -6.91
C THR A 189 10.33 -8.46 -7.17
N LYS A 190 10.48 -7.51 -8.10
CA LYS A 190 9.39 -6.60 -8.50
C LYS A 190 8.23 -7.33 -9.17
N ARG A 191 8.50 -8.39 -9.93
CA ARG A 191 7.44 -9.26 -10.46
C ARG A 191 6.76 -10.07 -9.38
N MET A 192 7.52 -10.66 -8.45
CA MET A 192 7.00 -11.36 -7.29
C MET A 192 6.09 -10.45 -6.45
N GLN A 193 6.53 -9.23 -6.12
CA GLN A 193 5.74 -8.25 -5.37
C GLN A 193 4.39 -7.98 -6.04
N ALA A 194 4.39 -7.71 -7.34
CA ALA A 194 3.16 -7.41 -8.08
C ALA A 194 2.20 -8.60 -8.11
N HIS A 195 2.73 -9.82 -8.27
CA HIS A 195 1.91 -11.03 -8.25
C HIS A 195 1.35 -11.31 -6.85
N TYR A 196 2.15 -11.09 -5.81
CA TYR A 196 1.71 -11.22 -4.42
C TYR A 196 0.55 -10.25 -4.09
N LEU A 197 0.63 -9.00 -4.54
CA LEU A 197 -0.45 -8.01 -4.37
C LEU A 197 -1.74 -8.44 -5.11
N GLU A 198 -1.62 -9.04 -6.29
CA GLU A 198 -2.74 -9.60 -7.03
C GLU A 198 -3.42 -10.74 -6.24
N CYS A 199 -2.63 -11.66 -5.67
CA CYS A 199 -3.14 -12.72 -4.80
C CYS A 199 -3.85 -12.16 -3.56
N LEU A 200 -3.29 -11.16 -2.89
CA LEU A 200 -3.92 -10.52 -1.75
C LEU A 200 -5.22 -9.81 -2.12
N SER A 201 -5.29 -9.17 -3.30
CA SER A 201 -6.53 -8.56 -3.82
C SER A 201 -7.63 -9.61 -4.01
N GLN A 202 -7.29 -10.77 -4.55
CA GLN A 202 -8.22 -11.90 -4.70
C GLN A 202 -8.65 -12.43 -3.33
N GLN A 203 -7.68 -12.65 -2.43
CA GLN A 203 -7.95 -13.16 -1.08
C GLN A 203 -8.87 -12.21 -0.28
N ALA A 204 -8.67 -10.89 -0.38
CA ALA A 204 -9.53 -9.92 0.27
C ALA A 204 -11.00 -10.05 -0.20
N ARG A 205 -11.21 -10.25 -1.52
CA ARG A 205 -12.54 -10.50 -2.07
C ARG A 205 -13.14 -11.83 -1.61
N MET A 206 -12.34 -12.90 -1.63
CA MET A 206 -12.77 -14.23 -1.15
C MET A 206 -13.20 -14.23 0.32
N ARG A 207 -12.56 -13.39 1.13
CA ARG A 207 -12.85 -13.25 2.57
C ARG A 207 -13.84 -12.12 2.87
N HIS A 208 -14.40 -11.47 1.86
CA HIS A 208 -15.30 -10.31 1.98
C HIS A 208 -14.73 -9.16 2.81
N LEU A 209 -13.40 -8.99 2.79
CA LEU A 209 -12.72 -7.91 3.50
C LEU A 209 -12.77 -6.62 2.70
N ASN A 210 -13.12 -5.52 3.35
CA ASN A 210 -13.13 -4.19 2.71
C ASN A 210 -11.71 -3.58 2.66
N ILE A 211 -10.76 -4.31 2.04
CA ILE A 211 -9.37 -3.90 1.85
C ILE A 211 -9.11 -3.64 0.38
N GLY A 212 -8.70 -2.42 0.04
CA GLY A 212 -8.25 -2.05 -1.30
C GLY A 212 -6.73 -2.19 -1.44
N ILE A 213 -6.27 -2.78 -2.53
CA ILE A 213 -4.83 -2.94 -2.82
C ILE A 213 -4.48 -2.15 -4.06
N THR A 214 -3.37 -1.40 -3.99
CA THR A 214 -2.87 -0.57 -5.09
C THR A 214 -1.44 -0.95 -5.44
N ASP A 215 -1.22 -1.51 -6.63
CA ASP A 215 0.09 -1.79 -7.22
C ASP A 215 0.57 -0.57 -8.01
N ILE A 216 1.58 0.12 -7.50
CA ILE A 216 2.15 1.35 -8.08
C ILE A 216 3.41 0.98 -8.85
N ARG A 217 3.42 1.29 -10.15
CA ARG A 217 4.44 0.91 -11.11
C ARG A 217 5.15 2.13 -11.69
N PRO A 218 6.11 2.73 -10.97
CA PRO A 218 6.91 3.81 -11.54
C PRO A 218 7.91 3.27 -12.58
N GLY A 219 8.30 4.16 -13.50
CA GLY A 219 9.50 4.02 -14.30
C GLY A 219 10.74 4.47 -13.53
N PHE A 220 11.70 5.05 -14.23
CA PHE A 220 12.90 5.62 -13.60
C PHE A 220 12.55 6.93 -12.90
N VAL A 221 12.82 7.01 -11.60
CA VAL A 221 12.56 8.18 -10.76
C VAL A 221 13.87 8.66 -10.14
N ALA A 222 14.16 9.94 -10.26
CA ALA A 222 15.36 10.56 -9.69
C ALA A 222 15.35 10.44 -8.16
N THR A 223 16.00 9.40 -7.65
CA THR A 223 16.11 9.03 -6.24
C THR A 223 17.49 8.45 -5.95
N ASP A 224 17.81 8.28 -4.66
CA ASP A 224 19.07 7.64 -4.22
C ASP A 224 19.28 6.25 -4.86
N LEU A 225 18.20 5.55 -5.21
CA LEU A 225 18.24 4.20 -5.80
C LEU A 225 18.95 4.14 -7.15
N ILE A 226 18.85 5.21 -7.94
CA ILE A 226 19.46 5.32 -9.27
C ILE A 226 20.49 6.45 -9.33
N ALA A 227 20.97 6.91 -8.18
CA ALA A 227 22.00 7.96 -8.12
C ALA A 227 23.25 7.50 -8.88
N GLY A 228 23.72 8.35 -9.79
CA GLY A 228 24.90 8.06 -10.64
C GLY A 228 24.58 7.33 -11.95
N SER A 229 23.33 6.90 -12.17
CA SER A 229 22.89 6.33 -13.45
C SER A 229 22.08 7.33 -14.26
N HIS A 230 22.37 7.44 -15.56
CA HIS A 230 21.62 8.30 -16.48
C HIS A 230 20.63 7.44 -17.28
N PHE A 231 19.36 7.50 -16.87
CA PHE A 231 18.28 6.86 -17.61
C PHE A 231 17.49 7.88 -18.42
N PRO A 232 17.04 7.55 -19.62
CA PRO A 232 16.12 8.42 -20.35
C PRO A 232 14.78 8.52 -19.62
N LEU A 233 14.12 9.65 -19.71
CA LEU A 233 12.77 9.87 -19.16
C LEU A 233 12.68 9.80 -17.62
N GLN A 234 13.74 10.18 -16.89
CA GLN A 234 13.66 10.25 -15.42
C GLN A 234 12.53 11.19 -14.96
N LEU A 235 11.74 10.70 -14.01
CA LEU A 235 10.66 11.44 -13.38
C LEU A 235 11.15 12.09 -12.08
N LYS A 236 10.57 13.23 -11.72
CA LYS A 236 10.80 13.84 -10.40
C LYS A 236 10.00 13.12 -9.34
N ALA A 237 10.58 12.90 -8.16
CA ALA A 237 9.93 12.18 -7.05
C ALA A 237 8.63 12.85 -6.59
N GLU A 238 8.58 14.19 -6.62
CA GLU A 238 7.42 14.98 -6.24
C GLU A 238 6.23 14.77 -7.20
N ASP A 239 6.49 14.71 -8.53
CA ASP A 239 5.44 14.46 -9.54
C ASP A 239 4.89 13.06 -9.43
N VAL A 240 5.78 12.11 -9.16
CA VAL A 240 5.43 10.71 -8.89
C VAL A 240 4.56 10.62 -7.64
N ALA A 241 4.95 11.27 -6.54
CA ALA A 241 4.20 11.30 -5.29
C ALA A 241 2.79 11.88 -5.48
N ARG A 242 2.64 13.00 -6.21
CA ARG A 242 1.32 13.57 -6.55
C ARG A 242 0.43 12.58 -7.30
N THR A 243 1.00 11.83 -8.22
CA THR A 243 0.26 10.81 -8.97
C THR A 243 -0.15 9.63 -8.10
N ILE A 244 0.74 9.21 -7.19
CA ILE A 244 0.49 8.13 -6.22
C ILE A 244 -0.65 8.50 -5.28
N VAL A 245 -0.59 9.66 -4.63
CA VAL A 245 -1.62 10.09 -3.67
C VAL A 245 -2.98 10.18 -4.35
N ARG A 246 -3.09 10.79 -5.53
CA ARG A 246 -4.34 10.81 -6.30
C ARG A 246 -4.86 9.41 -6.66
N ALA A 247 -3.97 8.47 -6.95
CA ALA A 247 -4.34 7.10 -7.26
C ALA A 247 -4.89 6.36 -6.03
N ILE A 248 -4.26 6.57 -4.88
CA ILE A 248 -4.70 6.03 -3.59
C ILE A 248 -6.09 6.58 -3.24
N GLU A 249 -6.28 7.90 -3.28
CA GLU A 249 -7.55 8.56 -3.00
C GLU A 249 -8.70 8.09 -3.93
N ARG A 250 -8.38 7.85 -5.21
CA ARG A 250 -9.34 7.35 -6.21
C ARG A 250 -9.56 5.83 -6.17
N GLY A 251 -8.90 5.12 -5.29
CA GLY A 251 -9.04 3.67 -5.16
C GLY A 251 -8.54 2.85 -6.35
N ARG A 252 -7.53 3.35 -7.09
CA ARG A 252 -6.98 2.61 -8.23
C ARG A 252 -6.26 1.35 -7.78
N GLU A 253 -6.56 0.21 -8.41
CA GLU A 253 -5.90 -1.07 -8.09
C GLU A 253 -4.50 -1.16 -8.72
N VAL A 254 -4.30 -0.60 -9.91
CA VAL A 254 -3.03 -0.62 -10.63
C VAL A 254 -2.75 0.74 -11.24
N VAL A 255 -1.54 1.26 -11.04
CA VAL A 255 -1.12 2.56 -11.56
C VAL A 255 0.30 2.47 -12.14
N THR A 256 0.42 2.53 -13.46
CA THR A 256 1.72 2.80 -14.11
C THR A 256 1.89 4.31 -14.22
N ILE A 257 2.93 4.82 -13.56
CA ILE A 257 3.21 6.25 -13.51
C ILE A 257 3.78 6.72 -14.84
N ASP A 258 3.16 7.77 -15.40
CA ASP A 258 3.47 8.35 -16.71
C ASP A 258 3.01 7.50 -17.91
N TRP A 259 2.37 8.15 -18.88
CA TRP A 259 1.81 7.50 -20.07
C TRP A 259 2.88 6.91 -20.99
N ARG A 260 4.09 7.51 -21.03
CA ARG A 260 5.24 7.04 -21.82
C ARG A 260 5.68 5.66 -21.36
N TYR A 261 5.74 5.44 -20.05
CA TYR A 261 6.04 4.12 -19.48
C TYR A 261 4.91 3.12 -19.68
N ARG A 262 3.65 3.57 -19.76
CA ARG A 262 2.54 2.67 -20.14
C ARG A 262 2.71 2.13 -21.54
N LEU A 263 3.06 2.99 -22.50
CA LEU A 263 3.34 2.58 -23.87
C LEU A 263 4.57 1.65 -23.96
N LEU A 264 5.65 2.00 -23.26
CA LEU A 264 6.86 1.17 -23.20
C LEU A 264 6.55 -0.24 -22.66
N VAL A 265 5.82 -0.34 -21.55
CA VAL A 265 5.43 -1.62 -20.95
C VAL A 265 4.54 -2.43 -21.91
N ALA A 266 3.59 -1.79 -22.58
CA ALA A 266 2.75 -2.45 -23.59
C ALA A 266 3.59 -3.01 -24.74
N ALA A 267 4.53 -2.23 -25.26
CA ALA A 267 5.47 -2.69 -26.30
C ALA A 267 6.35 -3.86 -25.80
N TRP A 268 6.86 -3.79 -24.58
CA TRP A 268 7.64 -4.89 -23.98
C TRP A 268 6.86 -6.20 -23.90
N GLN A 269 5.58 -6.14 -23.58
CA GLN A 269 4.72 -7.32 -23.46
C GLN A 269 4.51 -8.03 -24.81
N LEU A 270 4.53 -7.29 -25.92
CA LEU A 270 4.37 -7.85 -27.26
C LEU A 270 5.63 -8.56 -27.79
N ILE A 271 6.81 -8.28 -27.21
CA ILE A 271 8.07 -8.90 -27.67
C ILE A 271 8.07 -10.39 -27.27
N PRO A 272 8.22 -11.34 -28.20
CA PRO A 272 8.33 -12.75 -27.86
C PRO A 272 9.55 -13.04 -26.98
N ARG A 273 9.44 -14.05 -26.11
CA ARG A 273 10.52 -14.39 -25.15
C ARG A 273 11.87 -14.66 -25.86
N TRP A 274 11.85 -15.36 -26.97
CA TRP A 274 13.06 -15.70 -27.72
C TRP A 274 13.79 -14.48 -28.27
N LEU A 275 13.07 -13.42 -28.62
CA LEU A 275 13.64 -12.13 -29.04
C LEU A 275 14.10 -11.32 -27.83
N TRP A 276 13.27 -11.26 -26.78
CA TRP A 276 13.60 -10.50 -25.56
C TRP A 276 14.95 -10.88 -24.96
N VAL A 277 15.25 -12.20 -24.85
CA VAL A 277 16.51 -12.67 -24.25
C VAL A 277 17.75 -12.37 -25.11
N ARG A 278 17.56 -11.98 -26.36
CA ARG A 278 18.63 -11.54 -27.25
C ARG A 278 18.85 -10.03 -27.28
N LEU A 279 17.93 -9.25 -26.69
CA LEU A 279 18.07 -7.79 -26.60
C LEU A 279 19.04 -7.43 -25.47
N THR A 280 20.28 -7.09 -25.84
CA THR A 280 21.35 -6.71 -24.89
C THR A 280 21.37 -5.23 -24.54
N ALA A 281 20.63 -4.41 -25.28
CA ALA A 281 20.59 -2.95 -25.09
C ALA A 281 19.60 -2.50 -24.01
N ILE A 282 18.74 -3.36 -23.50
CA ILE A 282 17.76 -3.03 -22.45
C ILE A 282 18.41 -3.29 -21.10
N LYS A 283 18.81 -2.22 -20.45
CA LYS A 283 19.39 -2.21 -19.09
C LYS A 283 18.33 -1.90 -18.05
#